data_88bf985f9b89d839ef8b9df5737cd71a
#
_entry.id   88bf985f9b89d839ef8b9df5737cd71a
#
_cell.length_a   1.000
_cell.length_b   1.000
_cell.length_c   1.000
_cell.angle_alpha   90.00
_cell.angle_beta   90.00
_cell.angle_gamma   90.00
#
_symmetry.space_group_name_H-M   'P 1'
#
loop_
_entity.id
_entity.type
_entity.pdbx_description
1 polymer ?
#
loop_
_entity_poly.entity_id
_entity_poly.type
_entity_poly.pdbx_seq_one_letter_code
_entity_poly.pdbx_strand_id
1 'polypeptide(L)'
;FTQQEKTRVTLAMLGGVKLDPIGHIDLAVIVVLSLVYLVNFIAVAFLIYNRNYPPLKSKYPFLMGTIMVSMFVYFLGDLVLKSHVHVRGPLLSNCMLFCVWLRIVLGAYTVSVLTTIRSYALFCIFVCNRAFRGKYVYVSTGLALLLAVVFVIVTYTMPGEESVRYVGLIEMCSMSYTYRAIVQGLLWLVWLVNALLNFRLRHINSSFNESREMFVACVCVFTLLAFNTAILYAFPLYPTRVYLRATETLCSHLIANFLWWFIMFSSIYNCAVRRTAYLSEWKDTLMRDGLQKQYQIARTDP
;
A
#
# COMPACT_ATOMS: atom_id res chain seq x y z
N PHE A 1 -21.49 -22.73 -12.56
CA PHE A 1 -20.25 -23.22 -11.94
C PHE A 1 -19.73 -24.42 -12.73
N THR A 2 -18.42 -24.50 -12.95
CA THR A 2 -17.78 -25.65 -13.57
C THR A 2 -17.95 -26.90 -12.69
N GLN A 3 -17.94 -28.10 -13.28
CA GLN A 3 -18.02 -29.37 -12.53
C GLN A 3 -16.90 -29.47 -11.49
N GLN A 4 -15.72 -28.94 -11.82
CA GLN A 4 -14.57 -28.91 -10.92
C GLN A 4 -14.80 -28.01 -9.67
N GLU A 5 -15.49 -26.87 -9.85
CA GLU A 5 -15.81 -25.99 -8.70
C GLU A 5 -16.83 -26.63 -7.77
N LYS A 6 -17.80 -27.36 -8.33
CA LYS A 6 -18.73 -28.17 -7.53
C LYS A 6 -18.00 -29.21 -6.69
N THR A 7 -17.06 -29.93 -7.28
CA THR A 7 -16.24 -30.93 -6.60
C THR A 7 -15.42 -30.27 -5.46
N ARG A 8 -14.78 -29.13 -5.72
CA ARG A 8 -14.01 -28.36 -4.73
C ARG A 8 -14.86 -27.95 -3.53
N VAL A 9 -16.05 -27.40 -3.77
CA VAL A 9 -17.00 -27.00 -2.69
C VAL A 9 -17.47 -28.22 -1.91
N THR A 10 -17.78 -29.35 -2.58
CA THR A 10 -18.19 -30.59 -1.92
C THR A 10 -17.08 -31.14 -1.02
N LEU A 11 -15.84 -31.17 -1.51
CA LEU A 11 -14.68 -31.62 -0.73
C LEU A 11 -14.42 -30.71 0.49
N ALA A 12 -14.57 -29.39 0.34
CA ALA A 12 -14.47 -28.45 1.45
C ALA A 12 -15.56 -28.74 2.53
N MET A 13 -16.81 -28.98 2.10
CA MET A 13 -17.91 -29.33 3.01
C MET A 13 -17.66 -30.65 3.75
N LEU A 14 -17.13 -31.67 3.06
CA LEU A 14 -16.75 -32.94 3.70
C LEU A 14 -15.63 -32.73 4.74
N GLY A 15 -14.74 -31.75 4.53
CA GLY A 15 -13.73 -31.34 5.49
C GLY A 15 -14.24 -30.39 6.58
N GLY A 16 -15.55 -30.14 6.68
CA GLY A 16 -16.16 -29.26 7.69
C GLY A 16 -15.98 -27.76 7.41
N VAL A 17 -15.49 -27.38 6.22
CA VAL A 17 -15.29 -25.98 5.85
C VAL A 17 -16.35 -25.55 4.85
N LYS A 18 -17.15 -24.53 5.23
CA LYS A 18 -18.10 -23.92 4.31
C LYS A 18 -17.38 -22.97 3.36
N LEU A 19 -17.22 -23.40 2.11
CA LEU A 19 -16.54 -22.66 1.03
C LEU A 19 -17.59 -22.15 0.03
N ASP A 20 -17.61 -20.84 -0.20
CA ASP A 20 -18.39 -20.25 -1.27
C ASP A 20 -17.62 -20.34 -2.60
N PRO A 21 -18.28 -20.75 -3.71
CA PRO A 21 -17.62 -20.91 -5.00
C PRO A 21 -17.10 -19.58 -5.55
N ILE A 22 -16.04 -19.65 -6.36
CA ILE A 22 -15.55 -18.50 -7.14
C ILE A 22 -16.57 -18.20 -8.24
N GLY A 23 -17.07 -16.99 -8.31
CA GLY A 23 -18.16 -16.62 -9.19
C GLY A 23 -18.08 -15.20 -9.74
N HIS A 24 -19.24 -14.71 -10.17
CA HIS A 24 -19.36 -13.39 -10.80
C HIS A 24 -18.92 -12.24 -9.90
N ILE A 25 -19.09 -12.35 -8.58
CA ILE A 25 -18.65 -11.32 -7.62
C ILE A 25 -17.12 -11.23 -7.62
N ASP A 26 -16.42 -12.35 -7.60
CA ASP A 26 -14.96 -12.39 -7.65
C ASP A 26 -14.44 -11.79 -8.96
N LEU A 27 -15.07 -12.15 -10.09
CA LEU A 27 -14.75 -11.59 -11.40
C LEU A 27 -14.98 -10.07 -11.43
N ALA A 28 -16.10 -9.60 -10.87
CA ALA A 28 -16.39 -8.16 -10.78
C ALA A 28 -15.34 -7.41 -9.95
N VAL A 29 -14.91 -7.96 -8.82
CA VAL A 29 -13.83 -7.38 -7.99
C VAL A 29 -12.53 -7.28 -8.80
N ILE A 30 -12.15 -8.34 -9.51
CA ILE A 30 -10.94 -8.36 -10.34
C ILE A 30 -11.03 -7.29 -11.43
N VAL A 31 -12.14 -7.23 -12.18
CA VAL A 31 -12.32 -6.29 -13.29
C VAL A 31 -12.29 -4.84 -12.79
N VAL A 32 -13.07 -4.53 -11.75
CA VAL A 32 -13.14 -3.18 -11.20
C VAL A 32 -11.78 -2.70 -10.72
N LEU A 33 -11.09 -3.51 -9.92
CA LEU A 33 -9.77 -3.13 -9.39
C LEU A 33 -8.71 -3.07 -10.50
N SER A 34 -8.76 -3.96 -11.49
CA SER A 34 -7.85 -3.90 -12.64
C SER A 34 -8.02 -2.60 -13.44
N LEU A 35 -9.26 -2.14 -13.64
CA LEU A 35 -9.53 -0.85 -14.29
C LEU A 35 -9.02 0.32 -13.45
N VAL A 36 -9.21 0.30 -12.13
CA VAL A 36 -8.65 1.31 -11.22
C VAL A 36 -7.13 1.36 -11.33
N TYR A 37 -6.45 0.21 -11.30
CA TYR A 37 -4.99 0.18 -11.44
C TYR A 37 -4.51 0.60 -12.83
N LEU A 38 -5.25 0.31 -13.90
CA LEU A 38 -4.94 0.79 -15.24
C LEU A 38 -4.93 2.33 -15.29
N VAL A 39 -5.97 2.96 -14.75
CA VAL A 39 -6.03 4.45 -14.64
C VAL A 39 -4.86 4.98 -13.83
N ASN A 40 -4.50 4.32 -12.74
CA ASN A 40 -3.38 4.72 -11.90
C ASN A 40 -2.03 4.60 -12.62
N PHE A 41 -1.82 3.56 -13.41
CA PHE A 41 -0.59 3.44 -14.22
C PHE A 41 -0.46 4.53 -15.27
N ILE A 42 -1.59 4.96 -15.88
CA ILE A 42 -1.60 6.12 -16.78
C ILE A 42 -1.20 7.38 -16.01
N ALA A 43 -1.73 7.57 -14.80
CA ALA A 43 -1.37 8.70 -13.95
C ALA A 43 0.11 8.66 -13.51
N VAL A 44 0.66 7.49 -13.20
CA VAL A 44 2.09 7.32 -12.89
C VAL A 44 2.96 7.62 -14.11
N ALA A 45 2.58 7.18 -15.30
CA ALA A 45 3.30 7.50 -16.53
C ALA A 45 3.33 9.03 -16.77
N PHE A 46 2.19 9.71 -16.59
CA PHE A 46 2.10 11.18 -16.64
C PHE A 46 3.00 11.84 -15.59
N LEU A 47 3.00 11.32 -14.37
CA LEU A 47 3.82 11.80 -13.26
C LEU A 47 5.32 11.71 -13.57
N ILE A 48 5.78 10.58 -14.11
CA ILE A 48 7.18 10.35 -14.46
C ILE A 48 7.58 11.24 -15.65
N TYR A 49 6.70 11.39 -16.65
CA TYR A 49 6.94 12.28 -17.80
C TYR A 49 7.14 13.73 -17.35
N ASN A 50 6.31 14.22 -16.41
CA ASN A 50 6.35 15.59 -15.88
C ASN A 50 7.18 15.74 -14.58
N ARG A 51 8.06 14.81 -14.26
CA ARG A 51 8.84 14.78 -12.99
C ARG A 51 9.69 16.03 -12.71
N ASN A 52 10.03 16.80 -13.74
CA ASN A 52 10.82 18.03 -13.61
C ASN A 52 9.96 19.26 -13.27
N TYR A 53 8.64 19.14 -13.32
CA TYR A 53 7.74 20.21 -12.93
C TYR A 53 7.82 20.43 -11.40
N PRO A 54 8.18 21.66 -10.91
CA PRO A 54 8.53 21.87 -9.51
C PRO A 54 7.48 21.42 -8.49
N PRO A 55 6.15 21.69 -8.67
CA PRO A 55 5.11 21.22 -7.76
C PRO A 55 4.97 19.68 -7.71
N LEU A 56 5.25 18.97 -8.81
CA LEU A 56 5.28 17.51 -8.82
C LEU A 56 6.57 16.97 -8.22
N LYS A 57 7.70 17.64 -8.48
CA LYS A 57 9.01 17.27 -7.93
C LYS A 57 8.99 17.31 -6.39
N SER A 58 8.29 18.27 -5.78
CA SER A 58 8.14 18.37 -4.32
C SER A 58 7.42 17.17 -3.71
N LYS A 59 6.50 16.53 -4.45
CA LYS A 59 5.75 15.34 -4.02
C LYS A 59 6.52 14.02 -4.21
N TYR A 60 7.81 14.05 -4.56
CA TYR A 60 8.64 12.86 -4.77
C TYR A 60 8.06 11.87 -5.78
N PRO A 61 8.00 12.21 -7.08
CA PRO A 61 7.29 11.44 -8.10
C PRO A 61 7.71 9.98 -8.20
N PHE A 62 9.00 9.67 -8.08
CA PHE A 62 9.48 8.29 -8.08
C PHE A 62 8.99 7.49 -6.87
N LEU A 63 9.00 8.10 -5.69
CA LEU A 63 8.48 7.45 -4.48
C LEU A 63 7.00 7.13 -4.62
N MET A 64 6.21 8.10 -5.12
CA MET A 64 4.77 7.91 -5.34
C MET A 64 4.48 6.89 -6.43
N GLY A 65 5.29 6.84 -7.49
CA GLY A 65 5.22 5.79 -8.51
C GLY A 65 5.55 4.41 -7.95
N THR A 66 6.58 4.28 -7.13
CA THR A 66 6.95 3.01 -6.47
C THR A 66 5.86 2.55 -5.51
N ILE A 67 5.25 3.45 -4.73
CA ILE A 67 4.10 3.12 -3.88
C ILE A 67 2.97 2.53 -4.73
N MET A 68 2.63 3.13 -5.88
CA MET A 68 1.56 2.61 -6.76
C MET A 68 1.90 1.23 -7.32
N VAL A 69 3.13 0.99 -7.77
CA VAL A 69 3.58 -0.33 -8.23
C VAL A 69 3.47 -1.36 -7.11
N SER A 70 3.91 -1.01 -5.90
CA SER A 70 3.80 -1.90 -4.72
C SER A 70 2.35 -2.20 -4.34
N MET A 71 1.44 -1.23 -4.48
CA MET A 71 -0.01 -1.44 -4.27
C MET A 71 -0.59 -2.42 -5.30
N PHE A 72 -0.16 -2.35 -6.55
CA PHE A 72 -0.56 -3.32 -7.57
C PHE A 72 0.01 -4.72 -7.28
N VAL A 73 1.27 -4.81 -6.86
CA VAL A 73 1.89 -6.08 -6.45
C VAL A 73 1.15 -6.68 -5.25
N TYR A 74 0.74 -5.85 -4.28
CA TYR A 74 -0.13 -6.25 -3.17
C TYR A 74 -1.45 -6.83 -3.68
N PHE A 75 -2.10 -6.19 -4.65
CA PHE A 75 -3.32 -6.69 -5.27
C PHE A 75 -3.16 -8.07 -5.89
N LEU A 76 -2.07 -8.31 -6.65
CA LEU A 76 -1.79 -9.64 -7.23
C LEU A 76 -1.65 -10.73 -6.15
N GLY A 77 -0.98 -10.42 -5.05
CA GLY A 77 -0.86 -11.34 -3.91
C GLY A 77 -2.21 -11.62 -3.22
N ASP A 78 -3.04 -10.58 -3.10
CA ASP A 78 -4.37 -10.67 -2.49
C ASP A 78 -5.32 -11.55 -3.30
N LEU A 79 -5.28 -11.50 -4.64
CA LEU A 79 -6.11 -12.35 -5.50
C LEU A 79 -5.92 -13.84 -5.21
N VAL A 80 -4.68 -14.25 -4.94
CA VAL A 80 -4.34 -15.64 -4.65
C VAL A 80 -4.69 -16.01 -3.22
N LEU A 81 -4.27 -15.20 -2.23
CA LEU A 81 -4.52 -15.52 -0.82
C LEU A 81 -6.01 -15.53 -0.47
N LYS A 82 -6.78 -14.59 -1.01
CA LYS A 82 -8.21 -14.47 -0.73
C LYS A 82 -9.07 -15.34 -1.66
N SER A 83 -8.43 -16.17 -2.50
CA SER A 83 -9.12 -17.09 -3.40
C SER A 83 -10.14 -16.44 -4.35
N HIS A 84 -9.79 -15.26 -4.88
CA HIS A 84 -10.54 -14.66 -5.99
C HIS A 84 -10.26 -15.37 -7.31
N VAL A 85 -9.14 -16.11 -7.39
CA VAL A 85 -8.74 -16.91 -8.54
C VAL A 85 -8.48 -18.35 -8.11
N HIS A 86 -8.65 -19.29 -9.05
CA HIS A 86 -8.31 -20.68 -8.82
C HIS A 86 -6.80 -20.86 -8.69
N VAL A 87 -6.36 -21.38 -7.55
CA VAL A 87 -4.94 -21.62 -7.26
C VAL A 87 -4.54 -22.97 -7.81
N ARG A 88 -4.23 -23.02 -9.11
CA ARG A 88 -3.86 -24.23 -9.84
C ARG A 88 -2.53 -24.07 -10.57
N GLY A 89 -1.86 -25.21 -10.80
CA GLY A 89 -0.57 -25.25 -11.47
C GLY A 89 0.60 -24.80 -10.58
N PRO A 90 1.83 -25.08 -11.02
CA PRO A 90 3.05 -24.91 -10.19
C PRO A 90 3.33 -23.46 -9.81
N LEU A 91 2.91 -22.50 -10.63
CA LEU A 91 3.13 -21.08 -10.36
C LEU A 91 2.16 -20.56 -9.28
N LEU A 92 0.84 -20.73 -9.46
CA LEU A 92 -0.15 -20.18 -8.54
C LEU A 92 -0.20 -20.91 -7.21
N SER A 93 0.17 -22.20 -7.15
CA SER A 93 0.28 -22.97 -5.91
C SER A 93 1.50 -22.61 -5.06
N ASN A 94 2.40 -21.75 -5.59
CA ASN A 94 3.51 -21.22 -4.80
C ASN A 94 3.02 -20.11 -3.83
N CYS A 95 2.44 -20.57 -2.71
CA CYS A 95 1.88 -19.67 -1.70
C CYS A 95 2.93 -18.74 -1.06
N MET A 96 4.22 -19.18 -0.99
CA MET A 96 5.29 -18.31 -0.52
C MET A 96 5.49 -17.10 -1.42
N LEU A 97 5.48 -17.32 -2.75
CA LEU A 97 5.62 -16.22 -3.72
C LEU A 97 4.46 -15.22 -3.58
N PHE A 98 3.22 -15.68 -3.65
CA PHE A 98 2.07 -14.78 -3.68
C PHE A 98 1.73 -14.19 -2.32
N CYS A 99 1.70 -15.00 -1.26
CA CYS A 99 1.25 -14.55 0.04
C CYS A 99 2.32 -13.81 0.82
N VAL A 100 3.60 -14.23 0.72
CA VAL A 100 4.70 -13.61 1.46
C VAL A 100 5.37 -12.54 0.64
N TRP A 101 5.92 -12.88 -0.53
CA TRP A 101 6.69 -11.91 -1.31
C TRP A 101 5.81 -10.83 -1.93
N LEU A 102 4.82 -11.19 -2.75
CA LEU A 102 4.02 -10.19 -3.46
C LEU A 102 3.10 -9.44 -2.52
N ARG A 103 2.37 -10.14 -1.66
CA ARG A 103 1.39 -9.51 -0.79
C ARG A 103 2.01 -8.76 0.39
N ILE A 104 2.93 -9.40 1.14
CA ILE A 104 3.45 -8.82 2.38
C ILE A 104 4.67 -7.98 2.10
N VAL A 105 5.77 -8.56 1.62
CA VAL A 105 7.08 -7.88 1.54
C VAL A 105 7.05 -6.76 0.51
N LEU A 106 6.77 -7.07 -0.76
CA LEU A 106 6.77 -6.09 -1.86
C LEU A 106 5.49 -5.25 -1.91
N GLY A 107 4.40 -5.76 -1.33
CA GLY A 107 3.11 -5.09 -1.25
C GLY A 107 2.95 -4.26 0.02
N ALA A 108 2.20 -4.78 0.99
CA ALA A 108 1.75 -4.05 2.17
C ALA A 108 2.87 -3.43 3.00
N TYR A 109 3.96 -4.17 3.25
CA TYR A 109 5.12 -3.67 3.99
C TYR A 109 5.82 -2.53 3.24
N THR A 110 6.13 -2.72 1.94
CA THR A 110 6.81 -1.68 1.14
C THR A 110 5.97 -0.41 1.04
N VAL A 111 4.65 -0.50 0.81
CA VAL A 111 3.75 0.67 0.82
C VAL A 111 3.80 1.39 2.16
N SER A 112 3.73 0.65 3.27
CA SER A 112 3.76 1.21 4.63
C SER A 112 5.08 1.91 4.93
N VAL A 113 6.20 1.28 4.58
CA VAL A 113 7.55 1.83 4.78
C VAL A 113 7.80 3.07 3.92
N LEU A 114 7.46 3.03 2.62
CA LEU A 114 7.67 4.18 1.73
C LEU A 114 6.82 5.38 2.17
N THR A 115 5.60 5.15 2.66
CA THR A 115 4.76 6.20 3.25
C THR A 115 5.39 6.77 4.52
N THR A 116 5.96 5.92 5.38
CA THR A 116 6.67 6.33 6.59
C THR A 116 7.95 7.10 6.28
N ILE A 117 8.72 6.68 5.27
CA ILE A 117 9.91 7.41 4.78
C ILE A 117 9.51 8.80 4.26
N ARG A 118 8.38 8.91 3.55
CA ARG A 118 7.85 10.21 3.14
C ARG A 118 7.52 11.10 4.33
N SER A 119 6.81 10.61 5.34
CA SER A 119 6.53 11.36 6.57
C SER A 119 7.82 11.77 7.29
N TYR A 120 8.82 10.88 7.32
CA TYR A 120 10.13 11.17 7.91
C TYR A 120 10.89 12.23 7.12
N ALA A 121 10.81 12.22 5.79
CA ALA A 121 11.40 13.26 4.95
C ALA A 121 10.80 14.64 5.25
N LEU A 122 9.47 14.73 5.38
CA LEU A 122 8.78 15.96 5.79
C LEU A 122 9.19 16.38 7.21
N PHE A 123 9.31 15.44 8.14
CA PHE A 123 9.78 15.72 9.49
C PHE A 123 11.20 16.30 9.50
N CYS A 124 12.12 15.74 8.72
CA CYS A 124 13.49 16.28 8.59
C CYS A 124 13.48 17.70 8.04
N ILE A 125 12.67 17.98 7.01
CA ILE A 125 12.61 19.28 6.35
C ILE A 125 11.98 20.34 7.28
N PHE A 126 10.80 20.04 7.84
CA PHE A 126 10.01 21.05 8.53
C PHE A 126 10.29 21.17 10.03
N VAL A 127 10.65 20.07 10.71
CA VAL A 127 10.92 20.10 12.16
C VAL A 127 12.41 20.23 12.44
N CYS A 128 13.24 19.45 11.75
CA CYS A 128 14.69 19.45 11.98
C CYS A 128 15.43 20.52 11.17
N ASN A 129 14.77 21.23 10.24
CA ASN A 129 15.36 22.17 9.29
C ASN A 129 16.56 21.58 8.53
N ARG A 130 16.50 20.29 8.16
CA ARG A 130 17.58 19.57 7.50
C ARG A 130 17.07 18.93 6.22
N ALA A 131 17.88 19.02 5.16
CA ALA A 131 17.55 18.33 3.92
C ALA A 131 17.57 16.80 4.12
N PHE A 132 16.53 16.12 3.63
CA PHE A 132 16.46 14.65 3.63
C PHE A 132 17.38 14.09 2.54
N ARG A 133 18.68 13.98 2.87
CA ARG A 133 19.76 13.53 1.95
C ARG A 133 20.84 12.76 2.70
N GLY A 134 21.61 11.96 1.93
CA GLY A 134 22.79 11.26 2.46
C GLY A 134 22.42 10.30 3.59
N LYS A 135 23.03 10.48 4.78
CA LYS A 135 22.88 9.56 5.91
C LYS A 135 21.43 9.33 6.35
N TYR A 136 20.55 10.31 6.26
CA TYR A 136 19.15 10.15 6.68
C TYR A 136 18.38 9.21 5.76
N VAL A 137 18.65 9.25 4.46
CA VAL A 137 18.09 8.32 3.47
C VAL A 137 18.65 6.92 3.71
N TYR A 138 19.98 6.78 3.84
CA TYR A 138 20.62 5.46 4.03
C TYR A 138 20.19 4.78 5.32
N VAL A 139 20.11 5.53 6.43
CA VAL A 139 19.71 4.97 7.73
C VAL A 139 18.24 4.52 7.70
N SER A 140 17.33 5.36 7.19
CA SER A 140 15.90 4.99 7.15
C SER A 140 15.65 3.81 6.21
N THR A 141 16.28 3.80 5.03
CA THR A 141 16.15 2.69 4.08
C THR A 141 16.84 1.42 4.60
N GLY A 142 18.02 1.55 5.22
CA GLY A 142 18.74 0.44 5.82
C GLY A 142 17.97 -0.24 6.94
N LEU A 143 17.35 0.54 7.84
CA LEU A 143 16.50 0.01 8.90
C LEU A 143 15.28 -0.72 8.33
N ALA A 144 14.64 -0.15 7.31
CA ALA A 144 13.52 -0.78 6.64
C ALA A 144 13.90 -2.11 5.98
N LEU A 145 15.03 -2.14 5.27
CA LEU A 145 15.54 -3.38 4.67
C LEU A 145 15.91 -4.42 5.72
N LEU A 146 16.53 -4.03 6.83
CA LEU A 146 16.86 -4.92 7.93
C LEU A 146 15.60 -5.59 8.49
N LEU A 147 14.53 -4.82 8.75
CA LEU A 147 13.27 -5.38 9.24
C LEU A 147 12.65 -6.35 8.22
N ALA A 148 12.69 -6.03 6.91
CA ALA A 148 12.22 -6.93 5.88
C ALA A 148 13.03 -8.24 5.84
N VAL A 149 14.36 -8.16 5.94
CA VAL A 149 15.24 -9.33 5.95
C VAL A 149 14.96 -10.20 7.18
N VAL A 150 14.86 -9.61 8.37
CA VAL A 150 14.51 -10.34 9.60
C VAL A 150 13.15 -11.03 9.45
N PHE A 151 12.14 -10.32 8.94
CA PHE A 151 10.83 -10.91 8.70
C PHE A 151 10.88 -12.10 7.73
N VAL A 152 11.63 -11.98 6.63
CA VAL A 152 11.81 -13.06 5.66
C VAL A 152 12.55 -14.26 6.29
N ILE A 153 13.62 -14.03 7.04
CA ILE A 153 14.34 -15.10 7.74
C ILE A 153 13.39 -15.84 8.69
N VAL A 154 12.64 -15.11 9.53
CA VAL A 154 11.65 -15.71 10.44
C VAL A 154 10.64 -16.53 9.65
N THR A 155 10.12 -16.03 8.53
CA THR A 155 9.16 -16.75 7.70
C THR A 155 9.72 -18.07 7.16
N TYR A 156 10.99 -18.09 6.73
CA TYR A 156 11.63 -19.31 6.18
C TYR A 156 12.09 -20.30 7.24
N THR A 157 12.31 -19.84 8.48
CA THR A 157 12.67 -20.72 9.61
C THR A 157 11.45 -21.36 10.28
N MET A 158 10.25 -20.79 10.09
CA MET A 158 9.01 -21.38 10.60
C MET A 158 8.59 -22.61 9.79
N PRO A 159 8.09 -23.68 10.43
CA PRO A 159 7.48 -24.81 9.75
C PRO A 159 6.35 -24.36 8.82
N GLY A 160 6.19 -25.00 7.66
CA GLY A 160 5.14 -24.62 6.69
C GLY A 160 3.71 -24.67 7.27
N GLU A 161 3.46 -25.51 8.27
CA GLU A 161 2.19 -25.56 8.98
C GLU A 161 1.93 -24.33 9.84
N GLU A 162 2.98 -23.72 10.36
CA GLU A 162 2.92 -22.52 11.19
C GLU A 162 3.09 -21.20 10.41
N SER A 163 3.41 -21.28 9.12
CA SER A 163 3.58 -20.12 8.26
C SER A 163 2.52 -20.05 7.16
N VAL A 164 2.89 -20.40 5.94
CA VAL A 164 2.02 -20.36 4.75
C VAL A 164 2.10 -21.70 4.03
N ARG A 165 0.93 -22.33 3.79
CA ARG A 165 0.86 -23.61 3.09
C ARG A 165 -0.21 -23.60 2.00
N TYR A 166 0.02 -24.43 1.00
CA TYR A 166 -1.00 -24.77 0.00
C TYR A 166 -1.86 -25.92 0.48
N VAL A 167 -3.17 -25.71 0.50
CA VAL A 167 -4.15 -26.75 0.85
C VAL A 167 -4.75 -27.30 -0.44
N GLY A 168 -4.17 -28.41 -0.94
CA GLY A 168 -4.54 -29.00 -2.25
C GLY A 168 -6.00 -29.44 -2.34
N LEU A 169 -6.60 -29.89 -1.22
CA LEU A 169 -8.00 -30.34 -1.19
C LEU A 169 -8.99 -29.23 -1.60
N ILE A 170 -8.72 -28.00 -1.22
CA ILE A 170 -9.58 -26.83 -1.50
C ILE A 170 -8.92 -25.81 -2.42
N GLU A 171 -7.77 -26.16 -2.99
CA GLU A 171 -6.99 -25.31 -3.93
C GLU A 171 -6.81 -23.86 -3.43
N MET A 172 -6.39 -23.71 -2.18
CA MET A 172 -6.20 -22.41 -1.51
C MET A 172 -4.85 -22.31 -0.82
N CYS A 173 -4.31 -21.11 -0.78
CA CYS A 173 -3.23 -20.77 0.16
C CYS A 173 -3.81 -20.43 1.53
N SER A 174 -3.27 -21.03 2.57
CA SER A 174 -3.66 -20.78 3.96
C SER A 174 -2.48 -20.23 4.75
N MET A 175 -2.75 -19.23 5.58
CA MET A 175 -1.82 -18.71 6.58
C MET A 175 -2.24 -19.18 7.96
N SER A 176 -1.29 -19.59 8.79
CA SER A 176 -1.57 -19.92 10.19
C SER A 176 -2.01 -18.69 10.99
N TYR A 177 -2.69 -18.90 12.11
CA TYR A 177 -3.11 -17.83 13.00
C TYR A 177 -1.91 -17.05 13.56
N THR A 178 -0.89 -17.75 14.03
CA THR A 178 0.34 -17.15 14.58
C THR A 178 1.05 -16.28 13.54
N TYR A 179 1.19 -16.79 12.31
CA TYR A 179 1.83 -16.04 11.25
C TYR A 179 1.04 -14.77 10.86
N ARG A 180 -0.29 -14.86 10.82
CA ARG A 180 -1.15 -13.69 10.60
C ARG A 180 -0.95 -12.63 11.68
N ALA A 181 -0.84 -13.04 12.95
CA ALA A 181 -0.58 -12.12 14.06
C ALA A 181 0.79 -11.43 13.93
N ILE A 182 1.83 -12.16 13.52
CA ILE A 182 3.17 -11.59 13.26
C ILE A 182 3.11 -10.54 12.15
N VAL A 183 2.49 -10.87 11.01
CA VAL A 183 2.31 -9.93 9.88
C VAL A 183 1.55 -8.69 10.31
N GLN A 184 0.42 -8.88 11.00
CA GLN A 184 -0.40 -7.77 11.46
C GLN A 184 0.35 -6.89 12.46
N GLY A 185 1.08 -7.49 13.41
CA GLY A 185 1.92 -6.78 14.37
C GLY A 185 3.01 -5.94 13.70
N LEU A 186 3.67 -6.48 12.66
CA LEU A 186 4.66 -5.75 11.87
C LEU A 186 4.05 -4.51 11.19
N LEU A 187 2.88 -4.66 10.57
CA LEU A 187 2.19 -3.53 9.92
C LEU A 187 1.75 -2.48 10.94
N TRP A 188 1.19 -2.90 12.08
CA TRP A 188 0.84 -1.97 13.17
C TRP A 188 2.05 -1.21 13.68
N LEU A 189 3.21 -1.88 13.87
CA LEU A 189 4.46 -1.23 14.30
C LEU A 189 4.89 -0.12 13.33
N VAL A 190 4.93 -0.42 12.02
CA VAL A 190 5.32 0.58 11.00
C VAL A 190 4.36 1.77 10.98
N TRP A 191 3.05 1.50 11.08
CA TRP A 191 2.06 2.58 11.08
C TRP A 191 2.02 3.38 12.38
N LEU A 192 2.35 2.80 13.54
CA LEU A 192 2.55 3.54 14.78
C LEU A 192 3.72 4.52 14.67
N VAL A 193 4.84 4.10 14.06
CA VAL A 193 5.97 5.02 13.77
C VAL A 193 5.51 6.14 12.85
N ASN A 194 4.75 5.82 11.79
CA ASN A 194 4.19 6.83 10.88
C ASN A 194 3.25 7.81 11.62
N ALA A 195 2.40 7.33 12.52
CA ALA A 195 1.52 8.16 13.34
C ALA A 195 2.29 9.12 14.25
N LEU A 196 3.34 8.64 14.91
CA LEU A 196 4.20 9.48 15.76
C LEU A 196 4.86 10.60 14.95
N LEU A 197 5.34 10.32 13.74
CA LEU A 197 5.89 11.33 12.84
C LEU A 197 4.82 12.35 12.45
N ASN A 198 3.63 11.92 12.06
CA ASN A 198 2.53 12.80 11.68
C ASN A 198 2.01 13.63 12.85
N PHE A 199 2.00 13.08 14.06
CA PHE A 199 1.66 13.82 15.27
C PHE A 199 2.62 14.99 15.52
N ARG A 200 3.92 14.81 15.27
CA ARG A 200 4.93 15.87 15.36
C ARG A 200 4.79 16.91 14.25
N LEU A 201 4.31 16.49 13.08
CA LEU A 201 4.09 17.36 11.91
C LEU A 201 2.81 18.22 12.02
N ARG A 202 1.85 17.88 12.88
CA ARG A 202 0.52 18.51 12.96
C ARG A 202 0.53 20.02 13.21
N HIS A 203 1.55 20.54 13.89
CA HIS A 203 1.66 21.96 14.27
C HIS A 203 2.37 22.81 13.22
N ILE A 204 2.77 22.22 12.11
CA ILE A 204 3.46 22.93 11.05
C ILE A 204 2.39 23.49 10.11
N ASN A 205 2.25 24.82 10.11
CA ASN A 205 1.49 25.53 9.10
C ASN A 205 2.25 25.48 7.77
N SER A 206 2.18 24.34 7.06
CA SER A 206 2.70 24.27 5.71
C SER A 206 1.63 24.75 4.74
N SER A 207 1.95 25.76 3.96
CA SER A 207 1.08 26.32 2.90
C SER A 207 0.65 25.30 1.86
N PHE A 208 1.28 24.13 1.84
CA PHE A 208 1.03 23.06 0.88
C PHE A 208 0.04 22.00 1.35
N ASN A 209 -0.60 22.14 2.50
CA ASN A 209 -1.51 21.14 3.09
C ASN A 209 -0.92 19.72 3.22
N GLU A 210 0.39 19.52 3.00
CA GLU A 210 1.01 18.18 3.03
C GLU A 210 0.86 17.50 4.39
N SER A 211 0.96 18.27 5.47
CA SER A 211 0.73 17.76 6.82
C SER A 211 -0.70 17.26 7.01
N ARG A 212 -1.70 17.98 6.50
CA ARG A 212 -3.11 17.60 6.54
C ARG A 212 -3.38 16.35 5.68
N GLU A 213 -2.80 16.29 4.47
CA GLU A 213 -2.91 15.12 3.59
C GLU A 213 -2.36 13.87 4.28
N MET A 214 -1.20 13.96 4.91
CA MET A 214 -0.57 12.84 5.61
C MET A 214 -1.33 12.45 6.87
N PHE A 215 -1.91 13.40 7.60
CA PHE A 215 -2.75 13.12 8.77
C PHE A 215 -4.01 12.35 8.37
N VAL A 216 -4.73 12.81 7.34
CA VAL A 216 -5.93 12.11 6.81
C VAL A 216 -5.56 10.71 6.35
N ALA A 217 -4.44 10.56 5.60
CA ALA A 217 -3.96 9.25 5.17
C ALA A 217 -3.68 8.33 6.37
N CYS A 218 -3.06 8.85 7.42
CA CYS A 218 -2.78 8.10 8.64
C CYS A 218 -4.07 7.59 9.30
N VAL A 219 -5.07 8.46 9.49
CA VAL A 219 -6.37 8.08 10.09
C VAL A 219 -7.07 7.02 9.25
N CYS A 220 -7.16 7.20 7.93
CA CYS A 220 -7.79 6.22 7.04
C CYS A 220 -7.11 4.85 7.11
N VAL A 221 -5.77 4.81 7.13
CA VAL A 221 -5.06 3.52 7.20
C VAL A 221 -5.20 2.87 8.58
N PHE A 222 -5.20 3.63 9.68
CA PHE A 222 -5.49 3.06 11.00
C PHE A 222 -6.90 2.44 11.06
N THR A 223 -7.89 3.11 10.49
CA THR A 223 -9.25 2.57 10.37
C THR A 223 -9.25 1.28 9.55
N LEU A 224 -8.53 1.25 8.43
CA LEU A 224 -8.40 0.07 7.58
C LEU A 224 -7.67 -1.08 8.31
N LEU A 225 -6.59 -0.80 9.02
CA LEU A 225 -5.86 -1.80 9.82
C LEU A 225 -6.75 -2.37 10.94
N ALA A 226 -7.52 -1.52 11.63
CA ALA A 226 -8.47 -1.96 12.65
C ALA A 226 -9.56 -2.84 12.04
N PHE A 227 -10.12 -2.45 10.90
CA PHE A 227 -11.12 -3.24 10.16
C PHE A 227 -10.55 -4.60 9.73
N ASN A 228 -9.36 -4.63 9.13
CA ASN A 228 -8.72 -5.87 8.71
C ASN A 228 -8.37 -6.76 9.91
N THR A 229 -7.93 -6.17 11.02
CA THR A 229 -7.69 -6.90 12.26
C THR A 229 -8.99 -7.51 12.79
N ALA A 230 -10.08 -6.75 12.81
CA ALA A 230 -11.39 -7.24 13.27
C ALA A 230 -11.88 -8.40 12.39
N ILE A 231 -11.83 -8.29 11.06
CA ILE A 231 -12.21 -9.39 10.15
C ILE A 231 -11.34 -10.63 10.42
N LEU A 232 -10.04 -10.44 10.55
CA LEU A 232 -9.09 -11.53 10.71
C LEU A 232 -9.35 -12.36 11.97
N TYR A 233 -9.68 -11.69 13.07
CA TYR A 233 -9.91 -12.35 14.37
C TYR A 233 -11.34 -12.80 14.59
N ALA A 234 -12.35 -12.04 14.11
CA ALA A 234 -13.75 -12.40 14.21
C ALA A 234 -14.16 -13.50 13.23
N PHE A 235 -13.52 -13.53 12.04
CA PHE A 235 -13.82 -14.48 10.96
C PHE A 235 -12.55 -15.15 10.43
N PRO A 236 -11.93 -16.09 11.19
CA PRO A 236 -10.64 -16.70 10.81
C PRO A 236 -10.65 -17.38 9.43
N LEU A 237 -11.83 -17.83 8.97
CA LEU A 237 -12.06 -18.43 7.66
C LEU A 237 -12.69 -17.46 6.65
N TYR A 238 -12.53 -16.15 6.83
CA TYR A 238 -13.15 -15.13 5.97
C TYR A 238 -12.86 -15.32 4.46
N PRO A 239 -11.68 -15.80 4.01
CA PRO A 239 -11.45 -15.99 2.57
C PRO A 239 -12.38 -17.02 1.94
N THR A 240 -12.99 -17.92 2.73
CA THR A 240 -13.94 -18.93 2.23
C THR A 240 -15.32 -18.33 1.94
N ARG A 241 -15.63 -17.13 2.44
CA ARG A 241 -16.91 -16.43 2.28
C ARG A 241 -16.80 -15.33 1.24
N VAL A 242 -17.58 -15.43 0.16
CA VAL A 242 -17.51 -14.51 -0.98
C VAL A 242 -17.69 -13.05 -0.58
N TYR A 243 -18.68 -12.75 0.28
CA TYR A 243 -18.94 -11.37 0.69
C TYR A 243 -17.80 -10.78 1.55
N LEU A 244 -17.25 -11.57 2.48
CA LEU A 244 -16.16 -11.09 3.34
C LEU A 244 -14.88 -10.86 2.54
N ARG A 245 -14.51 -11.81 1.65
CA ARG A 245 -13.31 -11.65 0.83
C ARG A 245 -13.44 -10.49 -0.16
N ALA A 246 -14.62 -10.32 -0.78
CA ALA A 246 -14.87 -9.23 -1.71
C ALA A 246 -14.85 -7.86 -1.01
N THR A 247 -15.55 -7.74 0.12
CA THR A 247 -15.59 -6.47 0.90
C THR A 247 -14.22 -6.09 1.38
N GLU A 248 -13.46 -7.02 1.97
CA GLU A 248 -12.12 -6.72 2.50
C GLU A 248 -11.15 -6.33 1.38
N THR A 249 -11.19 -7.02 0.22
CA THR A 249 -10.36 -6.67 -0.94
C THR A 249 -10.73 -5.30 -1.50
N LEU A 250 -12.03 -5.04 -1.72
CA LEU A 250 -12.48 -3.74 -2.23
C LEU A 250 -12.12 -2.61 -1.26
N CYS A 251 -12.42 -2.75 0.04
CA CYS A 251 -12.10 -1.73 1.03
C CYS A 251 -10.59 -1.44 1.07
N SER A 252 -9.75 -2.47 1.13
CA SER A 252 -8.31 -2.32 1.20
C SER A 252 -7.74 -1.60 -0.02
N HIS A 253 -8.13 -2.03 -1.22
CA HIS A 253 -7.57 -1.47 -2.45
C HIS A 253 -8.19 -0.12 -2.83
N LEU A 254 -9.49 0.09 -2.66
CA LEU A 254 -10.12 1.37 -2.98
C LEU A 254 -9.65 2.48 -2.03
N ILE A 255 -9.54 2.20 -0.72
CA ILE A 255 -9.02 3.18 0.25
C ILE A 255 -7.57 3.52 -0.07
N ALA A 256 -6.71 2.53 -0.33
CA ALA A 256 -5.32 2.77 -0.67
C ALA A 256 -5.17 3.60 -1.95
N ASN A 257 -5.92 3.29 -3.00
CA ASN A 257 -5.94 4.06 -4.25
C ASN A 257 -6.51 5.47 -4.05
N PHE A 258 -7.59 5.61 -3.29
CA PHE A 258 -8.15 6.91 -2.92
C PHE A 258 -7.12 7.79 -2.22
N LEU A 259 -6.37 7.25 -1.26
CA LEU A 259 -5.33 8.00 -0.54
C LEU A 259 -4.19 8.44 -1.47
N TRP A 260 -3.80 7.61 -2.42
CA TRP A 260 -2.80 8.00 -3.41
C TRP A 260 -3.30 9.18 -4.26
N TRP A 261 -4.54 9.12 -4.74
CA TRP A 261 -5.16 10.21 -5.48
C TRP A 261 -5.36 11.45 -4.63
N PHE A 262 -5.78 11.31 -3.38
CA PHE A 262 -5.95 12.41 -2.44
C PHE A 262 -4.67 13.25 -2.31
N ILE A 263 -3.51 12.58 -2.29
CA ILE A 263 -2.19 13.25 -2.21
C ILE A 263 -1.78 13.85 -3.57
N MET A 264 -2.04 13.17 -4.67
CA MET A 264 -1.46 13.51 -5.98
C MET A 264 -2.39 14.31 -6.90
N PHE A 265 -3.70 14.22 -6.69
CA PHE A 265 -4.71 14.78 -7.60
C PHE A 265 -4.50 16.26 -7.90
N SER A 266 -4.36 17.09 -6.86
CA SER A 266 -4.19 18.54 -7.05
C SER A 266 -2.97 18.87 -7.91
N SER A 267 -1.84 18.23 -7.64
CA SER A 267 -0.60 18.47 -8.39
C SER A 267 -0.66 17.97 -9.84
N ILE A 268 -1.29 16.80 -10.07
CA ILE A 268 -1.48 16.23 -11.42
C ILE A 268 -2.44 17.09 -12.22
N TYR A 269 -3.62 17.43 -11.66
CA TYR A 269 -4.63 18.24 -12.30
C TYR A 269 -4.10 19.63 -12.71
N ASN A 270 -3.46 20.32 -11.77
CA ASN A 270 -2.90 21.64 -12.04
C ASN A 270 -1.73 21.60 -13.04
N CYS A 271 -0.93 20.54 -13.03
CA CYS A 271 0.13 20.33 -14.04
C CYS A 271 -0.47 20.16 -15.45
N ALA A 272 -1.62 19.49 -15.57
CA ALA A 272 -2.27 19.23 -16.85
C ALA A 272 -3.05 20.44 -17.38
N VAL A 273 -3.77 21.17 -16.51
CA VAL A 273 -4.77 22.18 -16.93
C VAL A 273 -4.28 23.61 -16.71
N ARG A 274 -3.57 23.91 -15.61
CA ARG A 274 -3.20 25.28 -15.20
C ARG A 274 -1.70 25.43 -14.91
N ARG A 275 -0.86 24.84 -15.74
CA ARG A 275 0.58 24.64 -15.49
C ARG A 275 1.32 25.92 -15.09
N THR A 276 1.16 27.01 -15.84
CA THR A 276 1.90 28.27 -15.61
C THR A 276 1.34 29.05 -14.42
N ALA A 277 0.02 29.20 -14.35
CA ALA A 277 -0.65 29.90 -13.26
C ALA A 277 -0.40 29.21 -11.90
N TYR A 278 -0.52 27.89 -11.86
CA TYR A 278 -0.25 27.14 -10.63
C TYR A 278 1.23 27.22 -10.22
N LEU A 279 2.15 27.27 -11.17
CA LEU A 279 3.58 27.41 -10.87
C LEU A 279 3.89 28.75 -10.20
N SER A 280 3.26 29.87 -10.65
CA SER A 280 3.42 31.18 -10.02
C SER A 280 2.82 31.19 -8.60
N GLU A 281 1.58 30.73 -8.45
CA GLU A 281 0.90 30.61 -7.14
C GLU A 281 1.74 29.77 -6.15
N TRP A 282 2.31 28.67 -6.63
CA TRP A 282 3.14 27.77 -5.82
C TRP A 282 4.47 28.43 -5.42
N LYS A 283 5.13 29.19 -6.31
CA LYS A 283 6.33 29.96 -6.00
C LYS A 283 6.04 31.05 -4.97
N ASP A 284 4.96 31.81 -5.13
CA ASP A 284 4.57 32.90 -4.21
C ASP A 284 4.29 32.33 -2.80
N THR A 285 3.64 31.16 -2.74
CA THR A 285 3.40 30.46 -1.48
C THR A 285 4.70 30.02 -0.81
N LEU A 286 5.67 29.49 -1.57
CA LEU A 286 7.00 29.13 -1.06
C LEU A 286 7.77 30.35 -0.55
N MET A 287 7.66 31.49 -1.25
CA MET A 287 8.31 32.74 -0.83
C MET A 287 7.74 33.23 0.51
N ARG A 288 6.42 33.21 0.63
CA ARG A 288 5.73 33.62 1.85
C ARG A 288 6.12 32.78 3.07
N ASP A 289 6.36 31.47 2.86
CA ASP A 289 6.70 30.54 3.93
C ASP A 289 8.20 30.40 4.21
N GLY A 290 9.06 31.11 3.47
CA GLY A 290 10.51 31.08 3.64
C GLY A 290 11.18 29.76 3.25
N LEU A 291 10.49 28.90 2.48
CA LEU A 291 10.93 27.54 2.13
C LEU A 291 11.78 27.46 0.84
N GLN A 292 12.11 28.57 0.20
CA GLN A 292 12.85 28.63 -1.07
C GLN A 292 14.16 27.85 -1.07
N LYS A 293 14.95 27.98 0.02
CA LYS A 293 16.25 27.29 0.16
C LYS A 293 16.10 25.76 0.18
N GLN A 294 15.01 25.27 0.76
CA GLN A 294 14.79 23.83 0.95
C GLN A 294 14.39 23.15 -0.37
N TYR A 295 13.68 23.87 -1.25
CA TYR A 295 13.26 23.36 -2.56
C TYR A 295 14.21 23.75 -3.70
N GLN A 296 15.35 24.43 -3.40
CA GLN A 296 16.38 24.84 -4.38
C GLN A 296 15.82 25.62 -5.58
N ILE A 297 14.87 26.50 -5.33
CA ILE A 297 14.38 27.41 -6.35
C ILE A 297 15.36 28.55 -6.42
N ALA A 298 16.06 28.67 -7.57
CA ALA A 298 16.88 29.83 -7.85
C ALA A 298 15.99 31.09 -7.76
N ARG A 299 16.49 32.10 -7.03
CA ARG A 299 15.91 33.43 -7.10
C ARG A 299 16.07 33.88 -8.56
N THR A 300 15.01 33.85 -9.32
CA THR A 300 14.93 34.66 -10.52
C THR A 300 14.73 36.07 -10.02
N ASP A 301 15.83 36.80 -9.85
CA ASP A 301 15.76 38.25 -9.70
C ASP A 301 15.04 38.81 -10.94
N PRO A 302 14.19 39.82 -10.80
CA PRO A 302 13.35 40.38 -11.86
C PRO A 302 14.18 40.97 -13.00
#